data_e0f7723dc9f9185860d0554bddc4e476
#
_entry.id   e0f7723dc9f9185860d0554bddc4e476
#
_cell.length_a   1.000
_cell.length_b   1.000
_cell.length_c   1.000
_cell.angle_alpha   90.00
_cell.angle_beta   90.00
_cell.angle_gamma   90.00
#
_symmetry.space_group_name_H-M   'P 1'
#
loop_
_entity.id
_entity.type
_entity.pdbx_description
1 polymer ?
#
loop_
_entity_poly.entity_id
_entity_poly.type
_entity_poly.pdbx_seq_one_letter_code
_entity_poly.pdbx_strand_id
1 'polypeptide(L)'
;MNIFFYILIFLIGTSILYSNVDIAEDNFKLQMDKTAHFSTSFGLYYTFYTLYSDTLFISIHDSLSLEQNAMLSAFLIGLTYELYQSTPYSNSDGFSVHDLSYNSLGIFLANVSHKFLIWVKEIL
;
A
#
# COMPACT_ATOMS: atom_id res chain seq x y z
N MET A 1 4.53 -6.14 17.49
CA MET A 1 3.83 -4.85 17.39
C MET A 1 2.41 -5.14 16.93
N ASN A 2 1.39 -4.58 17.59
CA ASN A 2 0.00 -5.06 17.46
C ASN A 2 -0.58 -4.59 16.11
N ILE A 3 -1.26 -5.46 15.35
CA ILE A 3 -1.90 -5.18 14.04
C ILE A 3 -2.83 -3.95 14.14
N PHE A 4 -3.42 -3.75 15.33
CA PHE A 4 -4.26 -2.60 15.65
C PHE A 4 -3.52 -1.26 15.50
N PHE A 5 -2.21 -1.22 15.79
CA PHE A 5 -1.40 -0.02 15.68
C PHE A 5 -1.17 0.38 14.21
N TYR A 6 -0.97 -0.60 13.32
CA TYR A 6 -0.83 -0.34 11.88
C TYR A 6 -2.13 0.12 11.25
N ILE A 7 -3.25 -0.52 11.62
CA ILE A 7 -4.57 -0.09 11.18
C ILE A 7 -4.86 1.33 11.67
N LEU A 8 -4.49 1.65 12.91
CA LEU A 8 -4.67 2.99 13.47
C LEU A 8 -3.82 4.04 12.75
N ILE A 9 -2.54 3.76 12.46
CA ILE A 9 -1.67 4.66 11.68
C ILE A 9 -2.22 4.85 10.26
N PHE A 10 -2.70 3.79 9.63
CA PHE A 10 -3.32 3.84 8.31
C PHE A 10 -4.58 4.72 8.32
N LEU A 11 -5.47 4.52 9.30
CA LEU A 11 -6.70 5.31 9.45
C LEU A 11 -6.41 6.78 9.79
N ILE A 12 -5.42 7.06 10.65
CA ILE A 12 -5.01 8.42 10.99
C ILE A 12 -4.37 9.09 9.76
N GLY A 13 -3.52 8.39 9.04
CA GLY A 13 -2.89 8.90 7.82
C GLY A 13 -3.93 9.27 6.76
N THR A 14 -4.91 8.41 6.52
CA THR A 14 -6.00 8.68 5.58
C THR A 14 -6.91 9.82 6.06
N SER A 15 -7.17 9.94 7.37
CA SER A 15 -8.01 11.00 7.94
C SER A 15 -7.37 12.39 7.84
N ILE A 16 -6.05 12.49 8.06
CA ILE A 16 -5.30 13.75 7.91
C ILE A 16 -5.31 14.22 6.46
N LEU A 17 -5.24 13.29 5.51
CA LEU A 17 -5.32 13.59 4.08
C LEU A 17 -6.71 14.09 3.66
N TYR A 18 -7.78 13.58 4.27
CA TYR A 18 -9.15 14.03 4.00
C TYR A 18 -9.50 15.39 4.61
N SER A 19 -8.81 15.84 5.66
CA SER A 19 -9.19 17.06 6.40
C SER A 19 -8.74 18.39 5.76
N ASN A 20 -7.91 18.36 4.70
CA ASN A 20 -7.37 19.56 4.05
C ASN A 20 -8.06 19.90 2.70
N VAL A 21 -9.36 19.63 2.57
CA VAL A 21 -10.11 19.49 1.30
C VAL A 21 -10.70 20.80 0.76
N ASP A 22 -10.05 21.93 0.81
CA ASP A 22 -10.71 23.17 0.33
C ASP A 22 -9.93 24.02 -0.71
N ILE A 23 -8.99 23.46 -1.47
CA ILE A 23 -8.22 24.26 -2.45
C ILE A 23 -8.07 23.56 -3.80
N ALA A 24 -8.74 24.09 -4.84
CA ALA A 24 -8.59 23.82 -6.28
C ALA A 24 -9.05 22.43 -6.79
N GLU A 25 -10.31 22.35 -7.24
CA GLU A 25 -11.05 21.10 -7.54
C GLU A 25 -10.38 20.12 -8.52
N ASP A 26 -9.71 20.55 -9.57
CA ASP A 26 -9.21 19.63 -10.62
C ASP A 26 -7.83 19.04 -10.30
N ASN A 27 -6.87 19.86 -9.85
CA ASN A 27 -5.54 19.37 -9.44
C ASN A 27 -5.59 18.57 -8.14
N PHE A 28 -6.56 18.87 -7.28
CA PHE A 28 -6.74 18.22 -6.00
C PHE A 28 -7.26 16.78 -6.16
N LYS A 29 -8.23 16.56 -7.03
CA LYS A 29 -8.80 15.23 -7.29
C LYS A 29 -7.73 14.25 -7.81
N LEU A 30 -6.85 14.72 -8.71
CA LEU A 30 -5.72 13.96 -9.20
C LEU A 30 -4.70 13.63 -8.09
N GLN A 31 -4.41 14.59 -7.20
CA GLN A 31 -3.51 14.38 -6.06
C GLN A 31 -4.08 13.41 -5.03
N MET A 32 -5.38 13.48 -4.75
CA MET A 32 -6.06 12.56 -3.82
C MET A 32 -6.03 11.13 -4.31
N ASP A 33 -6.26 10.92 -5.60
CA ASP A 33 -6.18 9.60 -6.22
C ASP A 33 -4.79 8.98 -6.06
N LYS A 34 -3.73 9.71 -6.41
CA LYS A 34 -2.34 9.25 -6.25
C LYS A 34 -1.98 8.94 -4.79
N THR A 35 -2.44 9.78 -3.87
CA THR A 35 -2.24 9.57 -2.43
C THR A 35 -2.99 8.33 -1.94
N ALA A 36 -4.19 8.07 -2.46
CA ALA A 36 -4.96 6.87 -2.14
C ALA A 36 -4.22 5.60 -2.60
N HIS A 37 -3.73 5.57 -3.84
CA HIS A 37 -2.93 4.46 -4.37
C HIS A 37 -1.68 4.20 -3.52
N PHE A 38 -0.92 5.25 -3.21
CA PHE A 38 0.26 5.16 -2.34
C PHE A 38 -0.08 4.61 -0.94
N SER A 39 -1.07 5.20 -0.26
CA SER A 39 -1.41 4.84 1.12
C SER A 39 -2.00 3.44 1.21
N THR A 40 -2.83 3.04 0.26
CA THR A 40 -3.40 1.70 0.19
C THR A 40 -2.31 0.65 0.01
N SER A 41 -1.40 0.87 -0.92
CA SER A 41 -0.31 -0.07 -1.19
C SER A 41 0.70 -0.15 -0.04
N PHE A 42 0.96 0.98 0.64
CA PHE A 42 1.74 1.00 1.87
C PHE A 42 1.09 0.15 2.97
N GLY A 43 -0.22 0.28 3.18
CA GLY A 43 -0.98 -0.52 4.15
C GLY A 43 -1.05 -2.00 3.78
N LEU A 44 -1.24 -2.32 2.50
CA LEU A 44 -1.27 -3.70 2.01
C LEU A 44 0.05 -4.44 2.27
N TYR A 45 1.21 -3.78 2.10
CA TYR A 45 2.49 -4.38 2.44
C TYR A 45 2.51 -4.88 3.90
N TYR A 46 2.15 -4.03 4.86
CA TYR A 46 2.15 -4.41 6.28
C TYR A 46 1.10 -5.48 6.60
N THR A 47 -0.04 -5.42 5.93
CA THR A 47 -1.08 -6.45 6.08
C THR A 47 -0.56 -7.81 5.65
N PHE A 48 0.03 -7.92 4.46
CA PHE A 48 0.58 -9.18 3.97
C PHE A 48 1.80 -9.64 4.78
N TYR A 49 2.69 -8.71 5.16
CA TYR A 49 3.81 -9.05 6.02
C TYR A 49 3.35 -9.70 7.34
N THR A 50 2.34 -9.14 7.98
CA THR A 50 1.79 -9.70 9.22
C THR A 50 1.13 -11.06 8.99
N LEU A 51 0.33 -11.19 7.92
CA LEU A 51 -0.34 -12.45 7.58
C LEU A 51 0.68 -13.58 7.32
N TYR A 52 1.76 -13.29 6.62
CA TYR A 52 2.80 -14.29 6.36
C TYR A 52 3.66 -14.59 7.61
N SER A 53 3.93 -13.60 8.46
CA SER A 53 4.68 -13.80 9.69
C SER A 53 3.94 -14.65 10.71
N ASP A 54 2.62 -14.55 10.76
CA ASP A 54 1.75 -15.31 11.68
C ASP A 54 1.41 -16.73 11.18
N THR A 55 2.04 -17.17 10.07
CA THR A 55 1.82 -18.50 9.46
C THR A 55 0.37 -18.78 9.04
N LEU A 56 -0.48 -17.76 8.99
CA LEU A 56 -1.88 -17.89 8.58
C LEU A 56 -2.05 -18.09 7.08
N PHE A 57 -1.05 -17.70 6.29
CA PHE A 57 -1.08 -17.80 4.83
C PHE A 57 0.16 -18.50 4.29
N ILE A 58 -0.05 -19.32 3.27
CA ILE A 58 1.04 -19.90 2.48
C ILE A 58 1.65 -18.76 1.66
N SER A 59 2.97 -18.60 1.74
CA SER A 59 3.72 -17.64 0.92
C SER A 59 3.44 -17.88 -0.57
N ILE A 60 3.46 -16.84 -1.38
CA ILE A 60 3.29 -16.96 -2.85
C ILE A 60 4.41 -17.82 -3.42
N HIS A 61 5.62 -17.71 -2.86
CA HIS A 61 6.76 -18.50 -3.28
C HIS A 61 7.68 -18.79 -2.08
N ASP A 62 7.93 -20.06 -1.82
CA ASP A 62 8.70 -20.52 -0.65
C ASP A 62 10.16 -20.06 -0.63
N SER A 63 10.74 -19.74 -1.81
CA SER A 63 12.11 -19.22 -1.90
C SER A 63 12.23 -17.71 -1.65
N LEU A 64 11.12 -16.98 -1.52
CA LEU A 64 11.11 -15.55 -1.25
C LEU A 64 11.10 -15.29 0.27
N SER A 65 11.75 -14.21 0.71
CA SER A 65 11.63 -13.75 2.09
C SER A 65 10.21 -13.27 2.41
N LEU A 66 9.88 -13.11 3.69
CA LEU A 66 8.58 -12.57 4.12
C LEU A 66 8.31 -11.19 3.51
N GLU A 67 9.33 -10.33 3.49
CA GLU A 67 9.24 -8.99 2.89
C GLU A 67 8.97 -9.07 1.39
N GLN A 68 9.66 -9.95 0.68
CA GLN A 68 9.49 -10.13 -0.77
C GLN A 68 8.10 -10.67 -1.11
N ASN A 69 7.60 -11.63 -0.34
CA ASN A 69 6.24 -12.15 -0.49
C ASN A 69 5.21 -11.05 -0.22
N ALA A 70 5.39 -10.23 0.82
CA ALA A 70 4.50 -9.11 1.13
C ALA A 70 4.52 -8.05 0.03
N MET A 71 5.70 -7.70 -0.49
CA MET A 71 5.84 -6.75 -1.61
C MET A 71 5.14 -7.26 -2.86
N LEU A 72 5.36 -8.53 -3.22
CA LEU A 72 4.77 -9.14 -4.41
C LEU A 72 3.24 -9.20 -4.30
N SER A 73 2.71 -9.59 -3.14
CA SER A 73 1.26 -9.65 -2.91
C SER A 73 0.60 -8.28 -3.02
N ALA A 74 1.19 -7.27 -2.38
CA ALA A 74 0.68 -5.91 -2.45
C ALA A 74 0.72 -5.36 -3.89
N PHE A 75 1.79 -5.63 -4.63
CA PHE A 75 1.92 -5.25 -6.03
C PHE A 75 0.88 -5.93 -6.92
N LEU A 76 0.67 -7.24 -6.75
CA LEU A 76 -0.32 -8.00 -7.54
C LEU A 76 -1.75 -7.50 -7.30
N ILE A 77 -2.09 -7.10 -6.08
CA ILE A 77 -3.40 -6.49 -5.79
C ILE A 77 -3.54 -5.15 -6.52
N GLY A 78 -2.53 -4.27 -6.43
CA GLY A 78 -2.53 -3.00 -7.14
C GLY A 78 -2.64 -3.17 -8.66
N LEU A 79 -1.87 -4.09 -9.23
CA LEU A 79 -1.93 -4.42 -10.66
C LEU A 79 -3.30 -4.96 -11.07
N THR A 80 -3.88 -5.85 -10.27
CA THR A 80 -5.21 -6.42 -10.53
C THR A 80 -6.29 -5.33 -10.51
N TYR A 81 -6.18 -4.37 -9.60
CA TYR A 81 -7.09 -3.23 -9.54
C TYR A 81 -6.98 -2.36 -10.80
N GLU A 82 -5.77 -2.04 -11.26
CA GLU A 82 -5.55 -1.29 -12.50
C GLU A 82 -6.10 -2.03 -13.73
N LEU A 83 -5.89 -3.35 -13.79
CA LEU A 83 -6.46 -4.18 -14.85
C LEU A 83 -7.99 -4.21 -14.80
N TYR A 84 -8.59 -4.24 -13.61
CA TYR A 84 -10.04 -4.12 -13.47
C TYR A 84 -10.54 -2.77 -13.98
N GLN A 85 -9.84 -1.66 -13.66
CA GLN A 85 -10.19 -0.33 -14.14
C GLN A 85 -10.15 -0.21 -15.68
N SER A 86 -9.33 -1.02 -16.36
CA SER A 86 -9.29 -1.06 -17.82
C SER A 86 -10.47 -1.80 -18.47
N THR A 87 -11.33 -2.44 -17.67
CA THR A 87 -12.48 -3.17 -18.19
C THR A 87 -13.68 -2.25 -18.43
N PRO A 88 -14.59 -2.59 -19.36
CA PRO A 88 -15.80 -1.80 -19.60
C PRO A 88 -16.81 -1.82 -18.43
N TYR A 89 -16.56 -2.64 -17.42
CA TYR A 89 -17.40 -2.73 -16.21
C TYR A 89 -17.02 -1.72 -15.12
N SER A 90 -15.85 -1.09 -15.23
CA SER A 90 -15.44 -0.02 -14.34
C SER A 90 -15.88 1.33 -14.90
N ASN A 91 -16.33 2.22 -14.03
CA ASN A 91 -16.62 3.62 -14.40
C ASN A 91 -15.39 4.51 -14.26
N SER A 92 -14.19 3.96 -14.48
CA SER A 92 -12.92 4.65 -14.31
C SER A 92 -12.28 5.03 -15.66
N ASP A 93 -11.25 5.86 -15.61
CA ASP A 93 -10.52 6.37 -16.78
C ASP A 93 -9.60 5.32 -17.44
N GLY A 94 -9.64 4.07 -16.98
CA GLY A 94 -8.84 2.96 -17.52
C GLY A 94 -7.52 2.72 -16.77
N PHE A 95 -6.65 1.86 -17.35
CA PHE A 95 -5.35 1.51 -16.78
C PHE A 95 -4.41 2.71 -16.69
N SER A 96 -3.86 2.96 -15.51
CA SER A 96 -2.96 4.07 -15.26
C SER A 96 -1.57 3.59 -14.81
N VAL A 97 -0.55 3.82 -15.66
CA VAL A 97 0.85 3.55 -15.31
C VAL A 97 1.29 4.44 -14.14
N HIS A 98 0.74 5.66 -14.04
CA HIS A 98 1.05 6.55 -12.92
C HIS A 98 0.55 5.97 -11.59
N ASP A 99 -0.66 5.43 -11.54
CA ASP A 99 -1.24 4.85 -10.32
C ASP A 99 -0.46 3.60 -9.89
N LEU A 100 -0.07 2.77 -10.86
CA LEU A 100 0.82 1.64 -10.60
C LEU A 100 2.19 2.08 -10.07
N SER A 101 2.72 3.22 -10.52
CA SER A 101 3.96 3.79 -9.99
C SER A 101 3.81 4.26 -8.54
N TYR A 102 2.69 4.90 -8.18
CA TYR A 102 2.40 5.28 -6.80
C TYR A 102 2.15 4.08 -5.90
N ASN A 103 1.50 3.02 -6.41
CA ASN A 103 1.40 1.73 -5.72
C ASN A 103 2.80 1.16 -5.40
N SER A 104 3.67 1.12 -6.39
CA SER A 104 5.05 0.62 -6.24
C SER A 104 5.87 1.45 -5.25
N LEU A 105 5.72 2.78 -5.28
CA LEU A 105 6.38 3.69 -4.34
C LEU A 105 5.89 3.47 -2.90
N GLY A 106 4.59 3.28 -2.70
CA GLY A 106 3.99 2.97 -1.41
C GLY A 106 4.56 1.68 -0.82
N ILE A 107 4.63 0.62 -1.62
CA ILE A 107 5.21 -0.67 -1.22
C ILE A 107 6.70 -0.53 -0.87
N PHE A 108 7.46 0.16 -1.70
CA PHE A 108 8.89 0.39 -1.48
C PHE A 108 9.16 1.13 -0.17
N LEU A 109 8.45 2.23 0.09
CA LEU A 109 8.61 3.01 1.31
C LEU A 109 8.12 2.25 2.55
N ALA A 110 7.10 1.40 2.44
CA ALA A 110 6.68 0.51 3.50
C ALA A 110 7.79 -0.48 3.89
N ASN A 111 8.44 -1.10 2.90
CA ASN A 111 9.56 -2.01 3.13
C ASN A 111 10.77 -1.30 3.75
N VAL A 112 11.13 -0.10 3.27
CA VAL A 112 12.22 0.70 3.85
C VAL A 112 11.92 1.09 5.29
N SER A 113 10.72 1.58 5.59
CA SER A 113 10.30 1.93 6.95
C SER A 113 10.25 0.72 7.87
N HIS A 114 9.85 -0.45 7.37
CA HIS A 114 9.89 -1.70 8.13
C HIS A 114 11.31 -2.07 8.54
N LYS A 115 12.24 -2.06 7.59
CA LYS A 115 13.67 -2.34 7.87
C LYS A 115 14.29 -1.34 8.84
N PHE A 116 13.94 -0.06 8.70
CA PHE A 116 14.38 0.97 9.63
C PHE A 116 13.86 0.72 11.05
N LEU A 117 12.60 0.33 11.22
CA LEU A 117 12.03 0.01 12.53
C LEU A 117 12.71 -1.21 13.18
N ILE A 118 13.05 -2.24 12.40
CA ILE A 118 13.81 -3.40 12.91
C ILE A 118 15.19 -2.93 13.38
N TRP A 119 15.89 -2.16 12.56
CA TRP A 119 17.23 -1.65 12.90
C TRP A 119 17.22 -0.80 14.18
N VAL A 120 16.24 0.10 14.34
CA VAL A 120 16.09 0.90 15.57
C VAL A 120 15.84 0.00 16.78
N LYS A 121 15.04 -1.06 16.64
CA LYS A 121 14.78 -2.03 17.72
C LYS A 121 16.02 -2.82 18.14
N GLU A 122 16.95 -3.07 17.25
CA GLU A 122 18.21 -3.79 17.55
C GLU A 122 19.24 -2.92 18.27
N ILE A 123 19.12 -1.58 18.18
CA ILE A 123 20.05 -0.62 18.82
C ILE A 123 19.58 -0.24 20.23
N LEU A 124 18.28 -0.28 20.50
CA LEU A 124 17.68 0.06 21.81
C LEU A 124 17.61 -1.15 22.74
#